data_b402adad12794247eefb1cd210af71f9
#
_entry.id   b402adad12794247eefb1cd210af71f9
#
_cell.length_a   1.000
_cell.length_b   1.000
_cell.length_c   1.000
_cell.angle_alpha   90.00
_cell.angle_beta   90.00
_cell.angle_gamma   90.00
#
_symmetry.space_group_name_H-M   'P 1'
#
loop_
_entity.id
_entity.type
_entity.pdbx_description
1 polymer ?
#
loop_
_entity_poly.entity_id
_entity_poly.type
_entity_poly.pdbx_seq_one_letter_code
_entity_poly.pdbx_strand_id
1 'polypeptide(L)'
;SESYLTAELDDGVVFQGFPDVGDRLLGVIGIQDKVDVFLIRHAYVRTLARRQGIGGQLLDHVTQDIDKPFLVGTWKAAIWAISFYEKHGFKDVGQQETERLLKTYWSIPTRQIETSVVLADDRWRAR
;
A
#
# COMPACT_ATOMS: atom_id res chain seq x y z
N SER A 1 15.12 -5.44 17.91
CA SER A 1 14.51 -4.64 16.95
C SER A 1 13.57 -3.72 17.59
N GLU A 2 13.52 -2.60 17.10
CA GLU A 2 12.58 -1.73 17.56
C GLU A 2 11.26 -2.08 17.08
N SER A 3 10.30 -1.86 17.92
CA SER A 3 8.95 -2.17 17.57
C SER A 3 8.40 -1.11 16.67
N TYR A 4 7.68 -1.53 15.67
CA TYR A 4 6.89 -0.59 14.88
C TYR A 4 5.72 -0.11 15.71
N LEU A 5 5.32 1.13 15.51
CA LEU A 5 4.17 1.68 16.20
C LEU A 5 2.91 1.29 15.45
N THR A 6 1.87 0.93 16.19
CA THR A 6 0.62 0.43 15.60
C THR A 6 -0.56 1.29 16.05
N ALA A 7 -1.46 1.57 15.11
CA ALA A 7 -2.72 2.26 15.40
C ALA A 7 -3.79 1.72 14.47
N GLU A 8 -5.00 1.59 14.98
CA GLU A 8 -6.12 1.12 14.19
C GLU A 8 -7.21 2.19 14.16
N LEU A 9 -7.74 2.47 12.98
CA LEU A 9 -8.79 3.45 12.80
C LEU A 9 -10.15 2.76 12.68
N ASP A 10 -11.21 3.57 12.78
CA ASP A 10 -12.58 3.05 12.83
C ASP A 10 -12.96 2.23 11.60
N ASP A 11 -12.39 2.53 10.45
CA ASP A 11 -12.74 1.80 9.21
C ASP A 11 -11.92 0.54 9.03
N GLY A 12 -11.20 0.11 10.05
CA GLY A 12 -10.46 -1.13 9.99
C GLY A 12 -9.08 -1.03 9.37
N VAL A 13 -8.59 0.19 9.13
CA VAL A 13 -7.23 0.37 8.62
C VAL A 13 -6.26 0.29 9.78
N VAL A 14 -5.30 -0.63 9.69
CA VAL A 14 -4.26 -0.76 10.70
C VAL A 14 -3.00 -0.09 10.18
N PHE A 15 -2.49 0.89 10.92
CA PHE A 15 -1.29 1.62 10.54
C PHE A 15 -0.09 1.09 11.29
N GLN A 16 1.02 0.95 10.58
CA GLN A 16 2.32 0.64 11.17
C GLN A 16 3.24 1.81 10.89
N GLY A 17 3.92 2.30 11.92
CA GLY A 17 4.81 3.43 11.80
C GLY A 17 6.24 3.06 12.08
N PHE A 18 7.17 3.57 11.29
CA PHE A 18 8.60 3.36 11.48
C PHE A 18 9.11 4.48 12.40
N PRO A 19 9.56 4.16 13.62
CA PRO A 19 9.89 5.19 14.60
C PRO A 19 11.23 5.86 14.32
N ASP A 20 11.33 7.11 14.72
CA ASP A 20 12.58 7.85 14.78
C ASP A 20 13.07 7.84 16.22
N VAL A 21 14.22 8.43 16.47
CA VAL A 21 14.78 8.50 17.82
C VAL A 21 13.98 9.45 18.72
N GLY A 22 13.18 10.34 18.16
CA GLY A 22 12.30 11.18 18.96
C GLY A 22 10.89 10.62 18.95
N ASP A 23 9.92 11.49 19.10
CA ASP A 23 8.52 11.08 19.08
C ASP A 23 7.94 11.12 17.67
N ARG A 24 8.77 11.21 16.65
CA ARG A 24 8.30 11.32 15.28
C ARG A 24 8.35 10.00 14.56
N LEU A 25 7.57 9.91 13.48
CA LEU A 25 7.60 8.76 12.61
C LEU A 25 8.37 9.11 11.35
N LEU A 26 9.23 8.20 10.89
CA LEU A 26 9.92 8.36 9.63
C LEU A 26 9.06 7.94 8.46
N GLY A 27 8.11 7.07 8.69
CA GLY A 27 7.17 6.64 7.67
C GLY A 27 6.03 5.89 8.29
N VAL A 28 4.93 5.75 7.53
CA VAL A 28 3.77 4.97 7.96
C VAL A 28 3.23 4.22 6.77
N ILE A 29 2.57 3.11 7.05
CA ILE A 29 1.83 2.38 6.03
C ILE A 29 0.58 1.84 6.69
N GLY A 30 -0.57 2.00 6.02
CA GLY A 30 -1.83 1.48 6.50
C GLY A 30 -2.28 0.32 5.65
N ILE A 31 -2.80 -0.72 6.26
CA ILE A 31 -3.39 -1.83 5.52
C ILE A 31 -4.79 -2.07 6.01
N GLN A 32 -5.65 -2.53 5.12
CA GLN A 32 -7.04 -2.80 5.42
C GLN A 32 -7.41 -4.17 4.89
N ASP A 33 -7.95 -5.01 5.77
CA ASP A 33 -8.37 -6.36 5.39
C ASP A 33 -9.74 -6.29 4.73
N LYS A 34 -9.83 -6.76 3.49
CA LYS A 34 -11.10 -6.80 2.76
C LYS A 34 -11.54 -8.24 2.51
N VAL A 35 -11.11 -9.15 3.36
CA VAL A 35 -11.44 -10.58 3.35
C VAL A 35 -10.66 -11.32 2.27
N ASP A 36 -10.88 -11.00 0.99
CA ASP A 36 -10.18 -11.67 -0.11
C ASP A 36 -8.79 -11.11 -0.35
N VAL A 37 -8.59 -9.85 -0.02
CA VAL A 37 -7.35 -9.15 -0.27
C VAL A 37 -7.09 -8.19 0.88
N PHE A 38 -5.86 -7.71 0.96
CA PHE A 38 -5.52 -6.54 1.78
C PHE A 38 -5.31 -5.35 0.86
N LEU A 39 -5.78 -4.18 1.27
CA LEU A 39 -5.48 -2.94 0.56
C LEU A 39 -4.39 -2.20 1.31
N ILE A 40 -3.44 -1.64 0.56
CA ILE A 40 -2.48 -0.71 1.13
C ILE A 40 -3.11 0.68 1.06
N ARG A 41 -3.19 1.34 2.21
CA ARG A 41 -3.82 2.65 2.33
C ARG A 41 -2.85 3.61 2.99
N HIS A 42 -2.71 4.80 2.44
CA HIS A 42 -2.02 5.90 3.12
C HIS A 42 -0.56 5.62 3.46
N ALA A 43 0.21 5.10 2.50
CA ALA A 43 1.63 4.89 2.71
C ALA A 43 2.38 6.22 2.53
N TYR A 44 3.31 6.51 3.44
CA TYR A 44 4.06 7.75 3.40
C TYR A 44 5.42 7.58 4.09
N VAL A 45 6.46 8.18 3.51
CA VAL A 45 7.78 8.25 4.13
C VAL A 45 8.24 9.71 4.08
N ARG A 46 8.76 10.20 5.21
CA ARG A 46 9.26 11.57 5.27
C ARG A 46 10.29 11.79 4.19
N THR A 47 10.27 12.99 3.61
CA THR A 47 11.19 13.34 2.51
C THR A 47 12.64 13.10 2.90
N LEU A 48 13.02 13.50 4.11
CA LEU A 48 14.41 13.35 4.56
C LEU A 48 14.79 11.89 4.80
N ALA A 49 13.80 11.01 4.94
CA ALA A 49 14.05 9.59 5.19
C ALA A 49 13.95 8.74 3.93
N ARG A 50 13.60 9.32 2.81
CA ARG A 50 13.52 8.59 1.56
C ARG A 50 14.91 8.15 1.15
N ARG A 51 14.99 7.03 0.42
CA ARG A 51 16.25 6.42 -0.01
C ARG A 51 17.01 5.74 1.11
N GLN A 52 16.40 5.62 2.30
CA GLN A 52 17.00 4.87 3.39
C GLN A 52 16.36 3.49 3.53
N GLY A 53 15.49 3.12 2.59
CA GLY A 53 14.86 1.80 2.62
C GLY A 53 13.72 1.66 3.61
N ILE A 54 13.26 2.77 4.18
CA ILE A 54 12.22 2.72 5.21
C ILE A 54 10.89 2.26 4.62
N GLY A 55 10.54 2.76 3.43
CA GLY A 55 9.31 2.34 2.75
C GLY A 55 9.31 0.84 2.48
N GLY A 56 10.43 0.32 2.00
CA GLY A 56 10.56 -1.11 1.74
C GLY A 56 10.48 -1.93 3.02
N GLN A 57 11.09 -1.45 4.10
CA GLN A 57 11.03 -2.16 5.37
C GLN A 57 9.61 -2.18 5.92
N LEU A 58 8.87 -1.07 5.80
CA LEU A 58 7.48 -1.04 6.23
C LEU A 58 6.64 -2.00 5.40
N LEU A 59 6.83 -1.99 4.09
CA LEU A 59 6.08 -2.87 3.20
C LEU A 59 6.36 -4.33 3.53
N ASP A 60 7.63 -4.69 3.72
CA ASP A 60 7.98 -6.06 4.09
C ASP A 60 7.36 -6.43 5.44
N HIS A 61 7.37 -5.50 6.38
CA HIS A 61 6.83 -5.76 7.71
C HIS A 61 5.33 -6.09 7.65
N VAL A 62 4.55 -5.32 6.88
CA VAL A 62 3.11 -5.52 6.86
C VAL A 62 2.68 -6.69 5.98
N THR A 63 3.52 -7.13 5.05
CA THR A 63 3.14 -8.21 4.15
C THR A 63 3.69 -9.57 4.56
N GLN A 64 4.64 -9.61 5.53
CA GLN A 64 5.22 -10.87 5.92
C GLN A 64 4.18 -11.76 6.59
N ASP A 65 4.28 -13.06 6.34
CA ASP A 65 3.41 -14.08 6.95
C ASP A 65 1.94 -13.91 6.61
N ILE A 66 1.62 -13.21 5.54
CA ILE A 66 0.24 -13.05 5.09
C ILE A 66 0.07 -13.74 3.76
N ASP A 67 -0.94 -14.60 3.66
CA ASP A 67 -1.17 -15.39 2.45
C ASP A 67 -2.03 -14.67 1.42
N LYS A 68 -2.80 -13.67 1.84
CA LYS A 68 -3.70 -12.98 0.93
C LYS A 68 -2.95 -11.99 0.05
N PRO A 69 -3.46 -11.75 -1.17
CA PRO A 69 -2.83 -10.75 -2.03
C PRO A 69 -2.99 -9.34 -1.47
N PHE A 70 -2.04 -8.49 -1.80
CA PHE A 70 -2.11 -7.08 -1.49
C PHE A 70 -2.35 -6.30 -2.77
N LEU A 71 -3.26 -5.33 -2.70
CA LEU A 71 -3.54 -4.42 -3.79
C LEU A 71 -3.25 -3.00 -3.32
N VAL A 72 -2.78 -2.17 -4.24
CA VAL A 72 -2.59 -0.75 -3.95
C VAL A 72 -3.14 0.04 -5.12
N GLY A 73 -3.89 1.09 -4.81
CA GLY A 73 -4.40 2.00 -5.83
C GLY A 73 -3.69 3.34 -5.72
N THR A 74 -3.32 3.89 -6.86
CA THR A 74 -2.67 5.20 -6.88
C THR A 74 -3.00 5.91 -8.20
N TRP A 75 -2.59 7.16 -8.33
CA TRP A 75 -2.82 7.92 -9.54
C TRP A 75 -1.84 7.49 -10.62
N LYS A 76 -2.29 7.49 -11.87
CA LYS A 76 -1.41 7.18 -12.99
C LYS A 76 -0.21 8.13 -13.06
N ALA A 77 -0.40 9.38 -12.62
CA ALA A 77 0.66 10.37 -12.67
C ALA A 77 1.70 10.21 -11.55
N ALA A 78 1.41 9.38 -10.56
CA ALA A 78 2.33 9.18 -9.43
C ALA A 78 3.41 8.17 -9.81
N ILE A 79 4.26 8.56 -10.74
CA ILE A 79 5.28 7.68 -11.32
C ILE A 79 6.21 7.12 -10.24
N TRP A 80 6.59 7.94 -9.26
CA TRP A 80 7.50 7.49 -8.21
C TRP A 80 6.86 6.41 -7.33
N ALA A 81 5.56 6.54 -7.06
CA ALA A 81 4.87 5.54 -6.25
C ALA A 81 4.73 4.23 -7.01
N ILE A 82 4.38 4.32 -8.28
CA ILE A 82 4.25 3.14 -9.14
C ILE A 82 5.59 2.42 -9.21
N SER A 83 6.69 3.17 -9.43
CA SER A 83 8.02 2.58 -9.50
C SER A 83 8.41 1.92 -8.19
N PHE A 84 8.06 2.53 -7.07
CA PHE A 84 8.35 1.95 -5.76
C PHE A 84 7.67 0.59 -5.61
N TYR A 85 6.37 0.52 -5.94
CA TYR A 85 5.66 -0.75 -5.79
C TYR A 85 6.12 -1.79 -6.79
N GLU A 86 6.45 -1.37 -8.01
CA GLU A 86 6.98 -2.32 -9.01
C GLU A 86 8.30 -2.90 -8.56
N LYS A 87 9.13 -2.09 -7.93
CA LYS A 87 10.41 -2.55 -7.41
C LYS A 87 10.22 -3.63 -6.33
N HIS A 88 9.10 -3.61 -5.65
CA HIS A 88 8.81 -4.55 -4.58
C HIS A 88 7.86 -5.66 -5.00
N GLY A 89 7.75 -5.91 -6.29
CA GLY A 89 7.04 -7.09 -6.78
C GLY A 89 5.58 -6.88 -7.15
N PHE A 90 5.11 -5.64 -7.12
CA PHE A 90 3.74 -5.34 -7.54
C PHE A 90 3.72 -5.08 -9.04
N LYS A 91 2.60 -5.39 -9.67
CA LYS A 91 2.43 -5.12 -11.10
C LYS A 91 1.07 -4.51 -11.36
N ASP A 92 1.03 -3.60 -12.32
CA ASP A 92 -0.20 -2.99 -12.79
C ASP A 92 -1.10 -4.09 -13.35
N VAL A 93 -2.35 -4.13 -12.90
CA VAL A 93 -3.29 -5.17 -13.31
C VAL A 93 -3.98 -4.85 -14.65
N GLY A 94 -3.75 -3.65 -15.19
CA GLY A 94 -4.38 -3.24 -16.44
C GLY A 94 -5.62 -2.43 -16.21
N GLN A 95 -6.06 -1.71 -17.24
CA GLN A 95 -7.16 -0.76 -17.11
C GLN A 95 -8.48 -1.44 -16.75
N GLN A 96 -8.78 -2.55 -17.41
CA GLN A 96 -10.04 -3.23 -17.19
C GLN A 96 -10.14 -3.79 -15.77
N GLU A 97 -9.10 -4.44 -15.33
CA GLU A 97 -9.08 -5.01 -13.98
C GLU A 97 -9.00 -3.91 -12.93
N THR A 98 -8.29 -2.82 -13.21
CA THR A 98 -8.24 -1.67 -12.32
C THR A 98 -9.65 -1.16 -12.05
N GLU A 99 -10.45 -0.98 -13.09
CA GLU A 99 -11.81 -0.49 -12.93
C GLU A 99 -12.65 -1.43 -12.09
N ARG A 100 -12.54 -2.73 -12.36
CA ARG A 100 -13.30 -3.73 -11.61
C ARG A 100 -12.91 -3.72 -10.14
N LEU A 101 -11.62 -3.69 -9.83
CA LEU A 101 -11.15 -3.74 -8.47
C LEU A 101 -11.47 -2.47 -7.69
N LEU A 102 -11.37 -1.32 -8.35
CA LEU A 102 -11.71 -0.07 -7.68
C LEU A 102 -13.19 -0.04 -7.30
N LYS A 103 -14.06 -0.56 -8.15
CA LYS A 103 -15.47 -0.64 -7.82
C LYS A 103 -15.77 -1.66 -6.74
N THR A 104 -14.99 -2.72 -6.67
CA THR A 104 -15.21 -3.79 -5.71
C THR A 104 -14.73 -3.42 -4.31
N TYR A 105 -13.54 -2.83 -4.20
CA TYR A 105 -12.88 -2.64 -2.91
C TYR A 105 -12.73 -1.20 -2.49
N TRP A 106 -12.88 -0.24 -3.39
CA TRP A 106 -12.77 1.18 -3.07
C TRP A 106 -14.09 1.86 -3.37
N SER A 107 -14.37 2.95 -2.66
CA SER A 107 -15.57 3.74 -2.93
C SER A 107 -15.13 5.10 -3.43
N ILE A 108 -14.74 5.17 -4.69
CA ILE A 108 -14.26 6.42 -5.27
C ILE A 108 -15.16 6.82 -6.43
N PRO A 109 -15.23 8.13 -6.72
CA PRO A 109 -16.04 8.62 -7.84
C PRO A 109 -15.56 8.04 -9.17
N THR A 110 -16.50 7.82 -10.08
CA THR A 110 -16.18 7.23 -11.38
C THR A 110 -15.06 7.97 -12.11
N ARG A 111 -15.06 9.30 -12.02
CA ARG A 111 -14.04 10.08 -12.72
C ARG A 111 -12.64 9.84 -12.20
N GLN A 112 -12.50 9.38 -10.96
CA GLN A 112 -11.19 9.06 -10.42
C GLN A 112 -10.68 7.72 -10.92
N ILE A 113 -11.59 6.86 -11.38
CA ILE A 113 -11.19 5.55 -11.89
C ILE A 113 -10.32 5.71 -13.14
N GLU A 114 -10.65 6.67 -13.99
CA GLU A 114 -9.92 6.87 -15.25
C GLU A 114 -8.49 7.33 -15.03
N THR A 115 -8.22 8.00 -13.91
CA THR A 115 -6.89 8.52 -13.61
C THR A 115 -6.13 7.67 -12.60
N SER A 116 -6.67 6.50 -12.28
CA SER A 116 -6.08 5.62 -11.27
C SER A 116 -5.53 4.35 -11.88
N VAL A 117 -4.62 3.73 -11.14
CA VAL A 117 -4.07 2.43 -11.50
C VAL A 117 -4.07 1.58 -10.23
N VAL A 118 -4.32 0.28 -10.39
CA VAL A 118 -4.22 -0.68 -9.29
C VAL A 118 -3.04 -1.60 -9.60
N LEU A 119 -2.19 -1.79 -8.60
CA LEU A 119 -1.09 -2.75 -8.71
C LEU A 119 -1.34 -3.85 -7.69
N ALA A 120 -0.93 -5.06 -8.04
CA ALA A 120 -1.14 -6.23 -7.20
C ALA A 120 0.18 -6.96 -7.04
N ASP A 121 0.37 -7.59 -5.88
CA ASP A 121 1.57 -8.37 -5.66
C ASP A 121 1.46 -9.74 -6.36
N ASP A 122 2.50 -10.55 -6.26
CA ASP A 122 2.53 -11.81 -7.00
C ASP A 122 1.54 -12.84 -6.47
N ARG A 123 1.06 -12.70 -5.25
CA ARG A 123 0.02 -13.59 -4.74
C ARG A 123 -1.29 -13.43 -5.51
N TRP A 124 -1.56 -12.21 -5.97
CA TRP A 124 -2.73 -11.96 -6.80
C TRP A 124 -2.65 -12.74 -8.11
N ARG A 125 -1.48 -12.76 -8.72
CA ARG A 125 -1.30 -13.44 -9.99
C ARG A 125 -1.27 -14.96 -9.83
N ALA A 126 -0.93 -15.44 -8.66
CA ALA A 126 -0.79 -16.87 -8.38
C ALA A 126 -2.08 -17.56 -7.98
N ARG A 127 -3.13 -16.79 -7.69
CA ARG A 127 -4.38 -17.38 -7.21
C ARG A 127 -5.16 -18.13 -8.27
#